data_77633fcd716563ca77ac02507236e785
#
_entry.id   77633fcd716563ca77ac02507236e785
#
_cell.length_a   1.000
_cell.length_b   1.000
_cell.length_c   1.000
_cell.angle_alpha   90.00
_cell.angle_beta   90.00
_cell.angle_gamma   90.00
#
_symmetry.space_group_name_H-M   'P 1'
#
loop_
_entity.id
_entity.type
_entity.pdbx_description
1 polymer ?
#
loop_
_entity_poly.entity_id
_entity_poly.type
_entity_poly.pdbx_seq_one_letter_code
_entity_poly.pdbx_strand_id
1 'polypeptide(L)'
;MQKNPSAGVAFCRSLMVDDSGKVLGDDYAGREPAFKARCAGDTLISGREMSRFLLHSCVMPNLSAVLMRKSEFLSAGGFSGQYKANSDWDLFFRLAECCDVAYVAAPLNHFRQHETTVRSQTKSQVTYEEFFRLLLGEIRRLDLSFFERCKYRTRVMALWGHHLLTQPMHGLRNFPYHLARVLALDPPAALFFPVAVVEHALSKVAGVLGRAFRSSD
;
A
#
# COMPACT_ATOMS: atom_id res chain seq x y z
N MET A 1 11.87 -20.05 -2.42
CA MET A 1 12.46 -19.84 -3.78
C MET A 1 13.07 -21.12 -4.34
N GLN A 2 13.86 -21.91 -3.58
CA GLN A 2 14.36 -23.21 -4.11
C GLN A 2 13.24 -24.20 -4.42
N LYS A 3 12.23 -24.31 -3.53
CA LYS A 3 11.05 -25.17 -3.72
C LYS A 3 10.07 -24.65 -4.78
N ASN A 4 10.14 -23.36 -5.13
CA ASN A 4 9.26 -22.69 -6.08
C ASN A 4 10.11 -21.91 -7.08
N PRO A 5 10.56 -22.52 -8.19
CA PRO A 5 11.45 -21.87 -9.16
C PRO A 5 10.87 -20.62 -9.82
N SER A 6 9.53 -20.51 -9.96
CA SER A 6 8.83 -19.31 -10.46
C SER A 6 8.90 -18.11 -9.50
N ALA A 7 9.19 -18.36 -8.20
CA ALA A 7 9.32 -17.28 -7.23
C ALA A 7 10.65 -16.55 -7.43
N GLY A 8 10.58 -15.32 -7.92
CA GLY A 8 11.71 -14.40 -8.01
C GLY A 8 11.91 -13.57 -6.75
N VAL A 9 10.84 -13.43 -5.95
CA VAL A 9 10.81 -12.69 -4.69
C VAL A 9 10.28 -13.59 -3.58
N ALA A 10 10.82 -13.44 -2.38
CA ALA A 10 10.26 -14.01 -1.16
C ALA A 10 10.24 -12.93 -0.07
N PHE A 11 9.20 -12.91 0.75
CA PHE A 11 9.14 -12.03 1.91
C PHE A 11 8.51 -12.73 3.10
N CYS A 12 8.83 -12.27 4.30
CA CYS A 12 8.35 -12.85 5.54
C CYS A 12 7.59 -11.82 6.40
N ARG A 13 7.02 -12.29 7.49
CA ARG A 13 6.51 -11.42 8.55
C ARG A 13 7.66 -10.77 9.29
N SER A 14 7.37 -9.60 9.89
CA SER A 14 8.32 -8.88 10.74
C SER A 14 7.74 -8.66 12.13
N LEU A 15 8.58 -8.83 13.14
CA LEU A 15 8.32 -8.27 14.46
C LEU A 15 8.85 -6.84 14.48
N MET A 16 8.00 -5.90 14.86
CA MET A 16 8.43 -4.53 15.12
C MET A 16 9.14 -4.50 16.47
N VAL A 17 10.35 -3.93 16.51
CA VAL A 17 11.16 -3.84 17.74
C VAL A 17 11.61 -2.41 17.97
N ASP A 18 11.82 -2.01 19.23
CA ASP A 18 12.42 -0.74 19.59
C ASP A 18 13.96 -0.80 19.47
N ASP A 19 14.63 0.28 19.88
CA ASP A 19 16.09 0.37 19.84
C ASP A 19 16.79 -0.62 20.78
N SER A 20 16.12 -1.07 21.83
CA SER A 20 16.62 -2.10 22.77
C SER A 20 16.41 -3.53 22.26
N GLY A 21 15.65 -3.71 21.18
CA GLY A 21 15.26 -5.01 20.64
C GLY A 21 13.97 -5.58 21.26
N LYS A 22 13.28 -4.84 22.13
CA LYS A 22 12.01 -5.25 22.72
C LYS A 22 10.92 -5.27 21.63
N VAL A 23 10.16 -6.36 21.56
CA VAL A 23 9.05 -6.51 20.62
C VAL A 23 7.91 -5.54 20.97
N LEU A 24 7.54 -4.70 20.01
CA LEU A 24 6.43 -3.73 20.09
C LEU A 24 5.15 -4.29 19.47
N GLY A 25 5.28 -5.20 18.50
CA GLY A 25 4.14 -5.77 17.80
C GLY A 25 4.55 -6.60 16.58
N ASP A 26 3.54 -7.02 15.83
CA ASP A 26 3.67 -7.82 14.62
C ASP A 26 3.09 -7.01 13.44
N ASP A 27 3.82 -6.91 12.35
CA ASP A 27 3.39 -6.20 11.14
C ASP A 27 2.18 -6.85 10.45
N TYR A 28 1.93 -8.14 10.73
CA TYR A 28 0.82 -8.89 10.14
C TYR A 28 -0.55 -8.42 10.63
N ALA A 29 -0.64 -7.92 11.86
CA ALA A 29 -1.91 -7.48 12.44
C ALA A 29 -2.59 -6.39 11.59
N GLY A 30 -1.81 -5.47 11.05
CA GLY A 30 -2.29 -4.36 10.21
C GLY A 30 -2.51 -4.71 8.74
N ARG A 31 -2.24 -5.96 8.31
CA ARG A 31 -2.40 -6.33 6.90
C ARG A 31 -3.87 -6.46 6.51
N GLU A 32 -4.10 -6.25 5.25
CA GLU A 32 -5.40 -6.29 4.61
C GLU A 32 -6.08 -7.66 4.80
N PRO A 33 -7.40 -7.70 5.13
CA PRO A 33 -8.12 -8.95 5.42
C PRO A 33 -8.06 -9.99 4.31
N ALA A 34 -8.18 -9.60 3.03
CA ALA A 34 -8.11 -10.54 1.92
C ALA A 34 -6.71 -11.16 1.79
N PHE A 35 -5.64 -10.38 2.04
CA PHE A 35 -4.29 -10.91 2.11
C PHE A 35 -4.16 -11.92 3.26
N LYS A 36 -4.67 -11.60 4.46
CA LYS A 36 -4.64 -12.52 5.61
C LYS A 36 -5.39 -13.83 5.36
N ALA A 37 -6.55 -13.76 4.72
CA ALA A 37 -7.34 -14.94 4.35
C ALA A 37 -6.60 -15.82 3.34
N ARG A 38 -5.95 -15.22 2.34
CA ARG A 38 -5.20 -15.93 1.29
C ARG A 38 -3.86 -16.48 1.78
N CYS A 39 -3.21 -15.78 2.69
CA CYS A 39 -1.85 -16.03 3.17
C CYS A 39 -1.82 -16.37 4.66
N ALA A 40 -2.69 -17.28 5.11
CA ALA A 40 -2.70 -17.77 6.50
C ALA A 40 -1.45 -18.58 6.84
N GLY A 41 -0.82 -19.22 5.86
CA GLY A 41 0.44 -19.95 5.94
C GLY A 41 1.39 -19.58 4.82
N ASP A 42 2.49 -20.30 4.69
CA ASP A 42 3.43 -20.15 3.58
C ASP A 42 2.69 -20.28 2.24
N THR A 43 2.85 -19.31 1.35
CA THR A 43 2.01 -19.21 0.16
C THR A 43 2.82 -18.73 -1.03
N LEU A 44 2.62 -19.36 -2.19
CA LEU A 44 3.06 -18.82 -3.47
C LEU A 44 1.93 -17.97 -4.06
N ILE A 45 2.22 -16.73 -4.38
CA ILE A 45 1.31 -15.71 -4.90
C ILE A 45 1.76 -15.40 -6.32
N SER A 46 0.86 -15.51 -7.29
CA SER A 46 1.21 -15.09 -8.66
C SER A 46 1.48 -13.59 -8.71
N GLY A 47 2.36 -13.15 -9.60
CA GLY A 47 2.66 -11.73 -9.75
C GLY A 47 1.41 -10.89 -10.03
N ARG A 48 0.46 -11.43 -10.84
CA ARG A 48 -0.85 -10.80 -11.09
C ARG A 48 -1.69 -10.62 -9.80
N GLU A 49 -1.72 -11.64 -8.94
CA GLU A 49 -2.42 -11.57 -7.64
C GLU A 49 -1.71 -10.60 -6.69
N MET A 50 -0.38 -10.63 -6.66
CA MET A 50 0.42 -9.71 -5.84
C MET A 50 0.19 -8.25 -6.24
N SER A 51 0.13 -7.92 -7.52
CA SER A 51 -0.18 -6.57 -8.00
C SER A 51 -1.54 -6.09 -7.49
N ARG A 52 -2.55 -6.96 -7.39
CA ARG A 52 -3.86 -6.64 -6.83
C ARG A 52 -3.80 -6.35 -5.33
N PHE A 53 -3.04 -7.12 -4.58
CA PHE A 53 -2.79 -6.82 -3.17
C PHE A 53 -2.07 -5.49 -2.99
N LEU A 54 -1.06 -5.21 -3.81
CA LEU A 54 -0.33 -3.96 -3.78
C LEU A 54 -1.20 -2.75 -4.15
N LEU A 55 -2.17 -2.87 -5.06
CA LEU A 55 -3.15 -1.81 -5.33
C LEU A 55 -4.06 -1.54 -4.11
N HIS A 56 -4.22 -2.52 -3.24
CA HIS A 56 -5.04 -2.36 -2.04
C HIS A 56 -4.24 -1.79 -0.87
N SER A 57 -3.07 -2.34 -0.60
CA SER A 57 -2.17 -1.89 0.47
C SER A 57 -0.76 -2.42 0.22
N CYS A 58 0.26 -1.78 0.81
CA CYS A 58 1.62 -2.30 0.76
C CYS A 58 1.73 -3.53 1.68
N VAL A 59 1.44 -4.72 1.12
CA VAL A 59 1.50 -6.00 1.86
C VAL A 59 2.93 -6.47 2.16
N MET A 60 3.94 -5.84 1.53
CA MET A 60 5.37 -5.99 1.83
C MET A 60 5.88 -4.70 2.50
N PRO A 61 5.66 -4.52 3.81
CA PRO A 61 5.77 -3.20 4.45
C PRO A 61 7.20 -2.70 4.65
N ASN A 62 8.18 -3.56 4.51
CA ASN A 62 9.58 -3.18 4.66
C ASN A 62 10.50 -4.04 3.77
N LEU A 63 11.49 -3.40 3.18
CA LEU A 63 12.45 -4.03 2.28
C LEU A 63 13.37 -5.02 3.00
N SER A 64 13.61 -4.84 4.30
CA SER A 64 14.46 -5.74 5.10
C SER A 64 13.88 -7.15 5.27
N ALA A 65 12.57 -7.31 5.06
CA ALA A 65 11.89 -8.61 5.09
C ALA A 65 11.87 -9.31 3.72
N VAL A 66 12.49 -8.73 2.69
CA VAL A 66 12.39 -9.18 1.31
C VAL A 66 13.72 -9.77 0.83
N LEU A 67 13.66 -10.96 0.26
CA LEU A 67 14.73 -11.60 -0.50
C LEU A 67 14.31 -11.66 -1.97
N MET A 68 15.16 -11.20 -2.88
CA MET A 68 14.86 -11.22 -4.32
C MET A 68 16.04 -11.80 -5.11
N ARG A 69 15.74 -12.44 -6.24
CA ARG A 69 16.77 -12.86 -7.18
C ARG A 69 17.38 -11.62 -7.82
N LYS A 70 18.70 -11.57 -7.92
CA LYS A 70 19.41 -10.47 -8.58
C LYS A 70 18.96 -10.30 -10.03
N SER A 71 18.70 -11.39 -10.74
CA SER A 71 18.17 -11.37 -12.12
C SER A 71 16.84 -10.62 -12.19
N GLU A 72 15.90 -10.92 -11.28
CA GLU A 72 14.58 -10.28 -11.26
C GLU A 72 14.67 -8.80 -10.89
N PHE A 73 15.52 -8.47 -9.91
CA PHE A 73 15.78 -7.07 -9.57
C PHE A 73 16.32 -6.26 -10.76
N LEU A 74 17.26 -6.83 -11.51
CA LEU A 74 17.84 -6.18 -12.70
C LEU A 74 16.82 -6.10 -13.84
N SER A 75 16.04 -7.18 -14.08
CA SER A 75 14.98 -7.21 -15.11
C SER A 75 13.87 -6.20 -14.80
N ALA A 76 13.54 -6.00 -13.53
CA ALA A 76 12.60 -4.96 -13.07
C ALA A 76 13.19 -3.53 -13.17
N GLY A 77 14.47 -3.36 -13.57
CA GLY A 77 15.13 -2.07 -13.69
C GLY A 77 15.62 -1.47 -12.36
N GLY A 78 15.70 -2.26 -11.28
CA GLY A 78 16.17 -1.80 -9.98
C GLY A 78 15.31 -0.68 -9.38
N PHE A 79 15.87 0.16 -8.53
CA PHE A 79 15.19 1.36 -8.01
C PHE A 79 15.13 2.44 -9.09
N SER A 80 13.92 2.91 -9.44
CA SER A 80 13.69 3.85 -10.54
C SER A 80 14.16 5.28 -10.25
N GLY A 81 14.37 5.65 -8.99
CA GLY A 81 14.66 7.02 -8.56
C GLY A 81 13.48 8.00 -8.69
N GLN A 82 12.33 7.57 -9.21
CA GLN A 82 11.14 8.41 -9.39
C GLN A 82 10.42 8.73 -8.09
N TYR A 83 10.58 7.88 -7.08
CA TYR A 83 9.92 7.96 -5.79
C TYR A 83 10.95 7.96 -4.67
N LYS A 84 10.76 8.80 -3.66
CA LYS A 84 11.61 8.85 -2.45
C LYS A 84 11.04 8.02 -1.32
N ALA A 85 9.76 8.21 -1.04
CA ALA A 85 9.08 7.56 0.08
C ALA A 85 8.39 6.23 -0.29
N ASN A 86 8.08 6.03 -1.58
CA ASN A 86 7.37 4.85 -2.09
C ASN A 86 8.20 4.07 -3.13
N SER A 87 9.53 4.17 -3.07
CA SER A 87 10.45 3.54 -4.02
C SER A 87 10.45 2.00 -3.94
N ASP A 88 10.26 1.46 -2.74
CA ASP A 88 10.10 0.04 -2.47
C ASP A 88 8.79 -0.48 -3.06
N TRP A 89 7.70 0.25 -2.88
CA TRP A 89 6.39 -0.14 -3.41
C TRP A 89 6.36 -0.12 -4.95
N ASP A 90 6.97 0.89 -5.59
CA ASP A 90 7.19 0.93 -7.04
C ASP A 90 7.99 -0.28 -7.54
N LEU A 91 9.07 -0.63 -6.84
CA LEU A 91 9.86 -1.81 -7.16
C LEU A 91 9.04 -3.10 -7.03
N PHE A 92 8.21 -3.23 -6.00
CA PHE A 92 7.38 -4.42 -5.78
C PHE A 92 6.35 -4.62 -6.89
N PHE A 93 5.74 -3.56 -7.42
CA PHE A 93 4.87 -3.66 -8.60
C PHE A 93 5.63 -4.19 -9.82
N ARG A 94 6.81 -3.66 -10.10
CA ARG A 94 7.62 -4.09 -11.24
C ARG A 94 8.15 -5.51 -11.10
N LEU A 95 8.51 -5.93 -9.89
CA LEU A 95 8.87 -7.32 -9.59
C LEU A 95 7.70 -8.28 -9.77
N ALA A 96 6.50 -7.87 -9.35
CA ALA A 96 5.29 -8.66 -9.53
C ALA A 96 4.89 -8.87 -11.01
N GLU A 97 5.42 -8.09 -11.93
CA GLU A 97 5.27 -8.34 -13.37
C GLU A 97 6.26 -9.38 -13.91
N CYS A 98 7.41 -9.48 -13.27
CA CYS A 98 8.49 -10.35 -13.73
C CYS A 98 8.37 -11.78 -13.16
N CYS A 99 7.82 -11.94 -11.96
CA CYS A 99 7.89 -13.21 -11.25
C CYS A 99 6.79 -13.39 -10.21
N ASP A 100 6.63 -14.63 -9.75
CA ASP A 100 5.80 -14.94 -8.58
C ASP A 100 6.51 -14.55 -7.28
N VAL A 101 5.72 -14.40 -6.23
CA VAL A 101 6.17 -13.96 -4.91
C VAL A 101 5.85 -15.02 -3.87
N ALA A 102 6.86 -15.49 -3.16
CA ALA A 102 6.69 -16.43 -2.06
C ALA A 102 6.50 -15.65 -0.73
N TYR A 103 5.39 -15.88 -0.05
CA TYR A 103 5.17 -15.40 1.31
C TYR A 103 5.56 -16.47 2.31
N VAL A 104 6.29 -16.09 3.37
CA VAL A 104 6.67 -16.93 4.50
C VAL A 104 5.97 -16.42 5.76
N ALA A 105 5.10 -17.25 6.32
CA ALA A 105 4.26 -16.86 7.46
C ALA A 105 5.03 -16.70 8.78
N ALA A 106 6.21 -17.29 8.88
CA ALA A 106 7.07 -17.16 10.06
C ALA A 106 7.64 -15.72 10.16
N PRO A 107 7.69 -15.11 11.36
CA PRO A 107 8.29 -13.80 11.57
C PRO A 107 9.82 -13.91 11.63
N LEU A 108 10.47 -13.86 10.47
CA LEU A 108 11.91 -14.06 10.33
C LEU A 108 12.71 -12.74 10.28
N ASN A 109 12.03 -11.59 10.37
CA ASN A 109 12.64 -10.28 10.33
C ASN A 109 12.29 -9.47 11.59
N HIS A 110 13.26 -8.76 12.14
CA HIS A 110 13.06 -7.74 13.17
C HIS A 110 13.16 -6.36 12.52
N PHE A 111 12.02 -5.67 12.44
CA PHE A 111 11.93 -4.34 11.86
C PHE A 111 12.04 -3.30 12.98
N ARG A 112 13.21 -2.69 13.10
CA ARG A 112 13.49 -1.69 14.15
C ARG A 112 12.78 -0.38 13.84
N GLN A 113 12.07 0.13 14.83
CA GLN A 113 11.41 1.43 14.79
C GLN A 113 12.36 2.47 15.38
N HIS A 114 12.76 3.45 14.56
CA HIS A 114 13.57 4.60 14.99
C HIS A 114 12.71 5.85 14.97
N GLU A 115 12.97 6.79 15.86
CA GLU A 115 12.31 8.11 15.84
C GLU A 115 12.63 8.89 14.56
N THR A 116 13.83 8.70 14.00
CA THR A 116 14.30 9.33 12.77
C THR A 116 14.31 8.34 11.61
N THR A 117 13.18 8.21 10.93
CA THR A 117 13.06 7.40 9.69
C THR A 117 13.00 8.31 8.47
N VAL A 118 13.35 7.79 7.28
CA VAL A 118 13.14 8.52 6.00
C VAL A 118 11.69 8.99 5.88
N ARG A 119 10.73 8.17 6.33
CA ARG A 119 9.29 8.49 6.34
C ARG A 119 8.98 9.67 7.26
N SER A 120 9.59 9.76 8.46
CA SER A 120 9.38 10.88 9.39
C SER A 120 10.04 12.17 8.91
N GLN A 121 11.13 12.07 8.14
CA GLN A 121 11.85 13.21 7.57
C GLN A 121 11.25 13.70 6.24
N THR A 122 10.50 12.85 5.53
CA THR A 122 9.85 13.24 4.27
C THR A 122 8.57 13.99 4.58
N LYS A 123 8.41 15.20 4.01
CA LYS A 123 7.18 15.98 4.15
C LYS A 123 5.98 15.10 3.77
N SER A 124 4.97 15.06 4.61
CA SER A 124 3.77 14.23 4.41
C SER A 124 3.12 14.46 3.04
N GLN A 125 3.10 15.70 2.57
CA GLN A 125 2.58 16.04 1.24
C GLN A 125 3.30 15.31 0.11
N VAL A 126 4.64 15.27 0.12
CA VAL A 126 5.44 14.56 -0.91
C VAL A 126 5.14 13.06 -0.90
N THR A 127 5.06 12.47 0.30
CA THR A 127 4.74 11.05 0.45
C THR A 127 3.37 10.72 -0.15
N TYR A 128 2.35 11.55 0.10
CA TYR A 128 1.00 11.35 -0.43
C TYR A 128 0.92 11.58 -1.95
N GLU A 129 1.60 12.60 -2.47
CA GLU A 129 1.64 12.85 -3.92
C GLU A 129 2.30 11.68 -4.67
N GLU A 130 3.40 11.14 -4.15
CA GLU A 130 4.04 9.95 -4.69
C GLU A 130 3.11 8.74 -4.65
N PHE A 131 2.44 8.53 -3.51
CA PHE A 131 1.48 7.44 -3.31
C PHE A 131 0.35 7.48 -4.36
N PHE A 132 -0.30 8.62 -4.56
CA PHE A 132 -1.38 8.74 -5.55
C PHE A 132 -0.86 8.58 -6.98
N ARG A 133 0.29 9.18 -7.30
CA ARG A 133 0.92 9.04 -8.61
C ARG A 133 1.24 7.58 -8.91
N LEU A 134 1.78 6.85 -7.94
CA LEU A 134 2.09 5.43 -8.07
C LEU A 134 0.81 4.62 -8.33
N LEU A 135 -0.17 4.69 -7.44
CA LEU A 135 -1.36 3.85 -7.55
C LEU A 135 -2.20 4.17 -8.79
N LEU A 136 -2.41 5.45 -9.14
CA LEU A 136 -3.14 5.81 -10.35
C LEU A 136 -2.38 5.38 -11.62
N GLY A 137 -1.06 5.47 -11.61
CA GLY A 137 -0.21 4.96 -12.68
C GLY A 137 -0.39 3.45 -12.86
N GLU A 138 -0.34 2.68 -11.76
CA GLU A 138 -0.49 1.23 -11.77
C GLU A 138 -1.90 0.78 -12.18
N ILE A 139 -2.96 1.46 -11.75
CA ILE A 139 -4.34 1.18 -12.18
C ILE A 139 -4.48 1.33 -13.71
N ARG A 140 -3.76 2.25 -14.33
CA ARG A 140 -3.77 2.43 -15.79
C ARG A 140 -2.96 1.37 -16.51
N ARG A 141 -1.82 0.98 -15.94
CA ARG A 141 -0.80 0.11 -16.55
C ARG A 141 -1.19 -1.37 -16.48
N LEU A 142 -1.74 -1.81 -15.34
CA LEU A 142 -2.05 -3.22 -15.10
C LEU A 142 -3.25 -3.70 -15.94
N ASP A 143 -3.21 -4.99 -16.28
CA ASP A 143 -4.34 -5.69 -16.92
C ASP A 143 -5.46 -5.94 -15.91
N LEU A 144 -6.32 -4.92 -15.76
CA LEU A 144 -7.46 -4.92 -14.86
C LEU A 144 -8.76 -4.86 -15.67
N SER A 145 -9.77 -5.59 -15.23
CA SER A 145 -11.11 -5.46 -15.73
C SER A 145 -11.68 -4.05 -15.46
N PHE A 146 -12.73 -3.68 -16.17
CA PHE A 146 -13.42 -2.40 -15.95
C PHE A 146 -13.84 -2.24 -14.47
N PHE A 147 -14.46 -3.26 -13.89
CA PHE A 147 -14.91 -3.23 -12.50
C PHE A 147 -13.77 -3.11 -11.50
N GLU A 148 -12.64 -3.79 -11.73
CA GLU A 148 -11.45 -3.66 -10.90
C GLU A 148 -10.88 -2.24 -10.97
N ARG A 149 -10.80 -1.64 -12.16
CA ARG A 149 -10.37 -0.24 -12.32
C ARG A 149 -11.27 0.72 -11.56
N CYS A 150 -12.58 0.57 -11.65
CA CYS A 150 -13.53 1.38 -10.89
C CYS A 150 -13.33 1.20 -9.38
N LYS A 151 -13.24 -0.04 -8.89
CA LYS A 151 -12.99 -0.37 -7.49
C LYS A 151 -11.72 0.30 -6.94
N TYR A 152 -10.60 0.16 -7.65
CA TYR A 152 -9.33 0.73 -7.19
C TYR A 152 -9.30 2.26 -7.29
N ARG A 153 -9.91 2.86 -8.31
CA ARG A 153 -10.08 4.33 -8.39
C ARG A 153 -10.89 4.87 -7.22
N THR A 154 -12.05 4.26 -6.93
CA THR A 154 -12.86 4.63 -5.76
C THR A 154 -12.04 4.59 -4.48
N ARG A 155 -11.28 3.51 -4.27
CA ARG A 155 -10.41 3.38 -3.10
C ARG A 155 -9.34 4.47 -3.02
N VAL A 156 -8.62 4.73 -4.11
CA VAL A 156 -7.59 5.78 -4.15
C VAL A 156 -8.21 7.16 -3.87
N MET A 157 -9.38 7.43 -4.42
CA MET A 157 -10.11 8.68 -4.16
C MET A 157 -10.63 8.76 -2.72
N ALA A 158 -11.04 7.65 -2.10
CA ALA A 158 -11.42 7.61 -0.70
C ALA A 158 -10.23 7.94 0.22
N LEU A 159 -9.05 7.38 -0.05
CA LEU A 159 -7.82 7.70 0.68
C LEU A 159 -7.41 9.17 0.49
N TRP A 160 -7.54 9.69 -0.71
CA TRP A 160 -7.27 11.10 -0.99
C TRP A 160 -8.26 12.02 -0.27
N GLY A 161 -9.57 11.73 -0.33
CA GLY A 161 -10.60 12.47 0.38
C GLY A 161 -10.38 12.44 1.90
N HIS A 162 -10.01 11.28 2.46
CA HIS A 162 -9.65 11.16 3.87
C HIS A 162 -8.45 12.08 4.22
N HIS A 163 -7.40 12.07 3.40
CA HIS A 163 -6.24 12.93 3.61
C HIS A 163 -6.63 14.42 3.58
N LEU A 164 -7.44 14.85 2.61
CA LEU A 164 -7.92 16.23 2.51
C LEU A 164 -8.71 16.66 3.76
N LEU A 165 -9.54 15.76 4.31
CA LEU A 165 -10.39 16.04 5.48
C LEU A 165 -9.64 15.99 6.81
N THR A 166 -8.57 15.19 6.91
CA THR A 166 -7.76 15.05 8.14
C THR A 166 -6.64 16.07 8.23
N GLN A 167 -6.29 16.72 7.11
CA GLN A 167 -5.27 17.76 7.03
C GLN A 167 -5.89 19.11 6.57
N PRO A 168 -6.87 19.68 7.34
CA PRO A 168 -7.72 20.78 6.85
C PRO A 168 -6.93 22.04 6.48
N MET A 169 -5.84 22.34 7.18
CA MET A 169 -5.00 23.52 6.89
C MET A 169 -4.28 23.44 5.54
N HIS A 170 -3.98 22.24 5.07
CA HIS A 170 -3.26 22.00 3.81
C HIS A 170 -4.14 21.35 2.73
N GLY A 171 -5.07 20.48 3.13
CA GLY A 171 -5.88 19.69 2.22
C GLY A 171 -6.88 20.53 1.42
N LEU A 172 -7.83 21.16 2.10
CA LEU A 172 -8.90 21.93 1.43
C LEU A 172 -8.37 23.18 0.71
N ARG A 173 -7.37 23.86 1.27
CA ARG A 173 -6.74 25.02 0.64
C ARG A 173 -6.05 24.65 -0.67
N ASN A 174 -5.48 23.45 -0.74
CA ASN A 174 -4.77 22.94 -1.91
C ASN A 174 -5.65 22.03 -2.80
N PHE A 175 -6.97 21.95 -2.52
CA PHE A 175 -7.89 21.12 -3.30
C PHE A 175 -7.79 21.32 -4.81
N PRO A 176 -7.78 22.57 -5.35
CA PRO A 176 -7.66 22.77 -6.79
C PRO A 176 -6.36 22.20 -7.36
N TYR A 177 -5.25 22.34 -6.63
CA TYR A 177 -3.96 21.76 -7.02
C TYR A 177 -4.01 20.23 -7.09
N HIS A 178 -4.53 19.59 -6.05
CA HIS A 178 -4.65 18.12 -6.00
C HIS A 178 -5.61 17.60 -7.05
N LEU A 179 -6.75 18.29 -7.28
CA LEU A 179 -7.69 17.93 -8.33
C LEU A 179 -7.03 18.01 -9.72
N ALA A 180 -6.30 19.07 -10.01
CA ALA A 180 -5.56 19.22 -11.26
C ALA A 180 -4.54 18.09 -11.46
N ARG A 181 -3.85 17.65 -10.39
CA ARG A 181 -2.92 16.51 -10.43
C ARG A 181 -3.63 15.19 -10.70
N VAL A 182 -4.78 14.93 -10.06
CA VAL A 182 -5.60 13.74 -10.34
C VAL A 182 -6.07 13.73 -11.78
N LEU A 183 -6.59 14.87 -12.27
CA LEU A 183 -7.04 15.01 -13.66
C LEU A 183 -5.90 14.79 -14.66
N ALA A 184 -4.70 15.24 -14.35
CA ALA A 184 -3.54 15.03 -15.21
C ALA A 184 -3.05 13.56 -15.21
N LEU A 185 -3.17 12.86 -14.07
CA LEU A 185 -2.71 11.48 -13.93
C LEU A 185 -3.73 10.45 -14.43
N ASP A 186 -4.97 10.59 -14.04
CA ASP A 186 -6.06 9.65 -14.39
C ASP A 186 -7.42 10.38 -14.36
N PRO A 187 -7.83 11.07 -15.46
CA PRO A 187 -9.06 11.84 -15.49
C PRO A 187 -10.31 11.08 -15.01
N PRO A 188 -10.50 9.78 -15.38
CA PRO A 188 -11.62 9.01 -14.85
C PRO A 188 -11.65 8.87 -13.33
N ALA A 189 -10.50 8.91 -12.64
CA ALA A 189 -10.48 8.80 -11.19
C ALA A 189 -11.22 9.94 -10.50
N ALA A 190 -11.20 11.15 -11.05
CA ALA A 190 -11.89 12.30 -10.49
C ALA A 190 -13.41 12.09 -10.37
N LEU A 191 -14.01 11.26 -11.24
CA LEU A 191 -15.44 10.93 -11.19
C LEU A 191 -15.83 10.12 -9.95
N PHE A 192 -14.88 9.44 -9.33
CA PHE A 192 -15.12 8.63 -8.13
C PHE A 192 -14.96 9.41 -6.82
N PHE A 193 -14.51 10.67 -6.89
CA PHE A 193 -14.34 11.50 -5.69
C PHE A 193 -15.64 11.72 -4.90
N PRO A 194 -16.80 12.03 -5.50
CA PRO A 194 -18.04 12.16 -4.76
C PRO A 194 -18.45 10.86 -4.04
N VAL A 195 -18.28 9.71 -4.69
CA VAL A 195 -18.55 8.39 -4.08
C VAL A 195 -17.65 8.18 -2.86
N ALA A 196 -16.38 8.49 -2.98
CA ALA A 196 -15.40 8.37 -1.92
C ALA A 196 -15.71 9.27 -0.71
N VAL A 197 -16.20 10.49 -0.93
CA VAL A 197 -16.65 11.39 0.14
C VAL A 197 -17.84 10.82 0.88
N VAL A 198 -18.82 10.26 0.16
CA VAL A 198 -20.01 9.63 0.76
C VAL A 198 -19.61 8.40 1.58
N GLU A 199 -18.78 7.50 1.04
CA GLU A 199 -18.27 6.34 1.78
C GLU A 199 -17.54 6.74 3.07
N HIS A 200 -16.70 7.78 3.00
CA HIS A 200 -16.00 8.30 4.17
C HIS A 200 -16.98 8.85 5.23
N ALA A 201 -17.99 9.61 4.82
CA ALA A 201 -19.02 10.13 5.71
C ALA A 201 -19.80 9.00 6.40
N LEU A 202 -20.23 7.99 5.63
CA LEU A 202 -20.94 6.83 6.16
C LEU A 202 -20.10 6.02 7.14
N SER A 203 -18.82 5.81 6.86
CA SER A 203 -17.91 5.10 7.75
C SER A 203 -17.70 5.81 9.08
N LYS A 204 -17.65 7.15 9.10
CA LYS A 204 -17.59 7.94 10.33
C LYS A 204 -18.88 7.82 11.15
N VAL A 205 -20.03 7.90 10.51
CA VAL A 205 -21.35 7.73 11.18
C VAL A 205 -21.43 6.34 11.80
N ALA A 206 -21.10 5.29 11.05
CA ALA A 206 -21.08 3.92 11.57
C ALA A 206 -20.12 3.74 12.76
N GLY A 207 -18.94 4.38 12.70
CA GLY A 207 -17.95 4.37 13.78
C GLY A 207 -18.42 5.11 15.04
N VAL A 208 -19.22 6.17 14.90
CA VAL A 208 -19.83 6.88 16.03
C VAL A 208 -20.94 6.04 16.65
N LEU A 209 -21.84 5.49 15.84
CA LEU A 209 -22.92 4.61 16.32
C LEU A 209 -22.38 3.36 17.01
N GLY A 210 -21.36 2.70 16.44
CA GLY A 210 -20.73 1.51 17.04
C GLY A 210 -20.03 1.80 18.39
N ARG A 211 -19.59 3.04 18.64
CA ARG A 211 -19.07 3.46 19.96
C ARG A 211 -20.18 3.77 20.94
N ALA A 212 -21.26 4.41 20.49
CA ALA A 212 -22.41 4.72 21.33
C ALA A 212 -23.08 3.44 21.86
N PHE A 213 -23.18 2.40 21.03
CA PHE A 213 -23.74 1.10 21.46
C PHE A 213 -22.85 0.33 22.44
N ARG A 214 -21.50 0.50 22.38
CA ARG A 214 -20.56 -0.15 23.32
C ARG A 214 -20.40 0.58 24.65
N SER A 215 -20.83 1.83 24.76
CA SER A 215 -20.81 2.60 26.02
C SER A 215 -22.10 2.49 26.80
N SER A 216 -23.07 1.69 26.33
CA SER A 216 -24.37 1.45 26.96
C SER A 216 -24.47 0.09 27.66
N ASP A 217 -23.40 -0.71 27.60
CA ASP A 217 -23.17 -1.94 28.35
C ASP A 217 -22.10 -1.70 29.44
#